data_7720303933c7108387dcdf0b858a801b
#
_entry.id   7720303933c7108387dcdf0b858a801b
#
_cell.length_a   1.000
_cell.length_b   1.000
_cell.length_c   1.000
_cell.angle_alpha   90.00
_cell.angle_beta   90.00
_cell.angle_gamma   90.00
#
_symmetry.space_group_name_H-M   'P 1'
#
loop_
_entity.id
_entity.type
_entity.pdbx_description
1 polymer ?
#
loop_
_entity_poly.entity_id
_entity_poly.type
_entity_poly.pdbx_seq_one_letter_code
_entity_poly.pdbx_strand_id
1 'polypeptide(L)'
;YMNRIRPFLGGELIKVMTGIRRSGKSVMLELIKEELAEAGVAPSQMISINFEDMRYSHLQTATALHDEIIKRAEGIEGKAYLFFDEIQEVEGWEKCVNSLRVALDCDIYITGSNAKLLSGELATYIGGRYVEFVIYPFSFAEFLELYHTIAPSDSIQQCFQKYLLAGGMPYLANLRYEEEPSRQYLTDLFNSVQLKDIVKRNKIRDIDLLERIIAYRTANVGTVFSASSLAKFFKNEQRTVAAETILNYVRYCCDAYLFYQVKRQDLQGKQILASNEKYY
;
A
#
# COMPACT_ATOMS: atom_id res chain seq x y z
N TYR A 1 -12.01 -5.91 -6.53
CA TYR A 1 -10.77 -6.59 -6.16
C TYR A 1 -10.95 -8.10 -6.07
N MET A 2 -11.95 -8.63 -5.35
CA MET A 2 -12.17 -10.06 -5.18
C MET A 2 -12.17 -10.83 -6.52
N ASN A 3 -12.87 -10.33 -7.56
CA ASN A 3 -12.86 -10.96 -8.89
C ASN A 3 -11.46 -11.14 -9.51
N ARG A 4 -10.49 -10.29 -9.14
CA ARG A 4 -9.10 -10.39 -9.61
C ARG A 4 -8.26 -11.33 -8.75
N ILE A 5 -8.61 -11.50 -7.47
CA ILE A 5 -7.88 -12.34 -6.52
C ILE A 5 -8.33 -13.80 -6.62
N ARG A 6 -9.62 -14.06 -6.84
CA ARG A 6 -10.21 -15.42 -6.90
C ARG A 6 -9.44 -16.44 -7.73
N PRO A 7 -8.93 -16.12 -8.95
CA PRO A 7 -8.18 -17.09 -9.74
C PRO A 7 -6.90 -17.62 -9.08
N PHE A 8 -6.44 -16.94 -8.01
CA PHE A 8 -5.20 -17.27 -7.29
C PHE A 8 -5.44 -17.93 -5.93
N LEU A 9 -6.69 -18.01 -5.45
CA LEU A 9 -7.03 -18.64 -4.18
C LEU A 9 -6.69 -20.13 -4.22
N GLY A 10 -6.10 -20.64 -3.14
CA GLY A 10 -5.65 -22.03 -3.05
C GLY A 10 -4.41 -22.36 -3.88
N GLY A 11 -3.84 -21.39 -4.60
CA GLY A 11 -2.69 -21.56 -5.48
C GLY A 11 -1.34 -21.36 -4.77
N GLU A 12 -0.25 -21.71 -5.46
CA GLU A 12 1.12 -21.63 -4.92
C GLU A 12 1.72 -20.22 -4.91
N LEU A 13 1.14 -19.29 -5.69
CA LEU A 13 1.65 -17.92 -5.73
C LEU A 13 1.29 -17.16 -4.46
N ILE A 14 2.25 -16.47 -3.89
CA ILE A 14 2.03 -15.57 -2.75
C ILE A 14 1.19 -14.38 -3.22
N LYS A 15 0.08 -14.08 -2.54
CA LYS A 15 -0.78 -12.93 -2.82
C LYS A 15 -0.32 -11.76 -1.98
N VAL A 16 0.16 -10.71 -2.64
CA VAL A 16 0.70 -9.52 -2.00
C VAL A 16 -0.28 -8.37 -2.22
N MET A 17 -0.87 -7.86 -1.15
CA MET A 17 -1.74 -6.70 -1.19
C MET A 17 -0.98 -5.48 -0.68
N THR A 18 -0.73 -4.55 -1.57
CA THR A 18 -0.05 -3.27 -1.28
C THR A 18 -1.03 -2.11 -1.41
N GLY A 19 -0.63 -0.93 -0.99
CA GLY A 19 -1.45 0.28 -1.11
C GLY A 19 -1.27 1.20 0.10
N ILE A 20 -1.77 2.43 -0.04
CA ILE A 20 -1.67 3.44 1.01
C ILE A 20 -2.24 2.93 2.34
N ARG A 21 -1.71 3.43 3.45
CA ARG A 21 -2.26 3.17 4.78
C ARG A 21 -3.77 3.46 4.82
N ARG A 22 -4.56 2.55 5.43
CA ARG A 22 -6.04 2.62 5.55
C ARG A 22 -6.83 2.55 4.24
N SER A 23 -6.25 2.06 3.15
CA SER A 23 -6.98 1.78 1.90
C SER A 23 -7.89 0.54 1.94
N GLY A 24 -7.86 -0.25 3.01
CA GLY A 24 -8.69 -1.46 3.16
C GLY A 24 -7.95 -2.78 2.95
N LYS A 25 -6.61 -2.81 2.95
CA LYS A 25 -5.82 -4.05 2.79
C LYS A 25 -6.18 -5.14 3.79
N SER A 26 -6.27 -4.81 5.08
CA SER A 26 -6.65 -5.76 6.14
C SER A 26 -8.09 -6.27 5.95
N VAL A 27 -9.01 -5.40 5.47
CA VAL A 27 -10.38 -5.80 5.14
C VAL A 27 -10.38 -6.82 3.98
N MET A 28 -9.49 -6.64 2.99
CA MET A 28 -9.36 -7.63 1.91
C MET A 28 -8.92 -9.00 2.42
N LEU A 29 -8.04 -9.06 3.44
CA LEU A 29 -7.68 -10.33 4.09
C LEU A 29 -8.90 -11.00 4.73
N GLU A 30 -9.75 -10.23 5.43
CA GLU A 30 -10.97 -10.76 6.03
C GLU A 30 -11.95 -11.29 4.97
N LEU A 31 -12.20 -10.53 3.90
CA LEU A 31 -13.06 -10.98 2.79
C LEU A 31 -12.53 -12.25 2.12
N ILE A 32 -11.21 -12.41 1.99
CA ILE A 32 -10.61 -13.63 1.48
C ILE A 32 -10.84 -14.80 2.43
N LYS A 33 -10.70 -14.59 3.75
CA LYS A 33 -10.98 -15.62 4.75
C LYS A 33 -12.43 -16.07 4.74
N GLU A 34 -13.36 -15.13 4.61
CA GLU A 34 -14.80 -15.41 4.48
C GLU A 34 -15.07 -16.27 3.24
N GLU A 35 -14.52 -15.90 2.07
CA GLU A 35 -14.71 -16.67 0.83
C GLU A 35 -14.09 -18.06 0.90
N LEU A 36 -12.92 -18.22 1.54
CA LEU A 36 -12.31 -19.52 1.77
C LEU A 36 -13.13 -20.40 2.74
N ALA A 37 -13.71 -19.80 3.78
CA ALA A 37 -14.60 -20.51 4.71
C ALA A 37 -15.88 -20.96 4.00
N GLU A 38 -16.47 -20.14 3.14
CA GLU A 38 -17.61 -20.50 2.28
C GLU A 38 -17.26 -21.64 1.30
N ALA A 39 -16.00 -21.69 0.85
CA ALA A 39 -15.49 -22.78 0.02
C ALA A 39 -15.15 -24.07 0.80
N GLY A 40 -15.38 -24.09 2.13
CA GLY A 40 -15.20 -25.27 2.98
C GLY A 40 -13.84 -25.37 3.68
N VAL A 41 -13.01 -24.33 3.66
CA VAL A 41 -11.75 -24.28 4.41
C VAL A 41 -12.07 -24.13 5.90
N ALA A 42 -11.57 -25.06 6.71
CA ALA A 42 -11.82 -25.02 8.16
C ALA A 42 -11.06 -23.85 8.83
N PRO A 43 -11.63 -23.20 9.85
CA PRO A 43 -10.93 -22.14 10.58
C PRO A 43 -9.58 -22.57 11.17
N SER A 44 -9.41 -23.83 11.52
CA SER A 44 -8.15 -24.42 12.01
C SER A 44 -7.03 -24.43 10.96
N GLN A 45 -7.36 -24.36 9.68
CA GLN A 45 -6.40 -24.29 8.57
C GLN A 45 -5.92 -22.85 8.33
N MET A 46 -6.56 -21.83 8.95
CA MET A 46 -6.27 -20.42 8.74
C MET A 46 -5.41 -19.87 9.88
N ILE A 47 -4.17 -19.52 9.59
CA ILE A 47 -3.27 -18.85 10.54
C ILE A 47 -3.18 -17.38 10.16
N SER A 48 -3.64 -16.48 11.04
CA SER A 48 -3.66 -15.04 10.80
C SER A 48 -2.88 -14.28 11.86
N ILE A 49 -1.95 -13.42 11.43
CA ILE A 49 -1.14 -12.59 12.32
C ILE A 49 -1.16 -11.16 11.76
N ASN A 50 -1.52 -10.20 12.63
CA ASN A 50 -1.35 -8.78 12.37
C ASN A 50 -0.15 -8.27 13.18
N PHE A 51 0.91 -7.81 12.51
CA PHE A 51 2.16 -7.39 13.17
C PHE A 51 2.09 -5.98 13.78
N GLU A 52 1.00 -5.25 13.63
CA GLU A 52 0.72 -4.05 14.46
C GLU A 52 0.16 -4.42 15.85
N ASP A 53 -0.25 -5.68 16.08
CA ASP A 53 -0.76 -6.15 17.37
C ASP A 53 0.40 -6.53 18.31
N MET A 54 0.44 -5.90 19.49
CA MET A 54 1.46 -6.12 20.53
C MET A 54 1.57 -7.58 21.00
N ARG A 55 0.50 -8.37 20.86
CA ARG A 55 0.51 -9.82 21.17
C ARG A 55 1.57 -10.57 20.36
N TYR A 56 1.92 -10.06 19.19
CA TYR A 56 2.88 -10.65 18.26
C TYR A 56 4.23 -9.93 18.24
N SER A 57 4.48 -9.03 19.19
CA SER A 57 5.74 -8.26 19.26
C SER A 57 7.00 -9.13 19.39
N HIS A 58 6.86 -10.38 19.85
CA HIS A 58 7.93 -11.36 19.91
C HIS A 58 8.26 -12.03 18.57
N LEU A 59 7.44 -11.83 17.52
CA LEU A 59 7.61 -12.45 16.19
C LEU A 59 8.26 -11.49 15.17
N GLN A 60 9.05 -10.53 15.62
CA GLN A 60 9.64 -9.49 14.75
C GLN A 60 10.90 -9.94 13.99
N THR A 61 11.27 -11.21 14.04
CA THR A 61 12.38 -11.78 13.25
C THR A 61 11.93 -12.96 12.39
N ALA A 62 12.61 -13.17 11.27
CA ALA A 62 12.30 -14.27 10.35
C ALA A 62 12.28 -15.64 11.06
N THR A 63 13.23 -15.90 11.96
CA THR A 63 13.32 -17.17 12.67
C THR A 63 12.15 -17.34 13.64
N ALA A 64 11.87 -16.32 14.48
CA ALA A 64 10.79 -16.41 15.45
C ALA A 64 9.44 -16.61 14.78
N LEU A 65 9.19 -15.90 13.67
CA LEU A 65 7.97 -16.08 12.87
C LEU A 65 7.90 -17.48 12.27
N HIS A 66 8.99 -17.94 11.66
CA HIS A 66 9.04 -19.27 11.04
C HIS A 66 8.69 -20.36 12.04
N ASP A 67 9.38 -20.39 13.20
CA ASP A 67 9.20 -21.41 14.24
C ASP A 67 7.75 -21.40 14.77
N GLU A 68 7.18 -20.22 15.00
CA GLU A 68 5.79 -20.09 15.44
C GLU A 68 4.79 -20.60 14.40
N ILE A 69 5.01 -20.33 13.10
CA ILE A 69 4.12 -20.84 12.05
C ILE A 69 4.24 -22.34 11.91
N ILE A 70 5.45 -22.91 11.91
CA ILE A 70 5.63 -24.38 11.88
C ILE A 70 4.90 -25.03 13.05
N LYS A 71 5.05 -24.50 14.27
CA LYS A 71 4.36 -25.00 15.45
C LYS A 71 2.83 -24.93 15.33
N ARG A 72 2.29 -23.81 14.80
CA ARG A 72 0.84 -23.67 14.60
C ARG A 72 0.30 -24.56 13.48
N ALA A 73 1.15 -24.89 12.51
CA ALA A 73 0.80 -25.78 11.41
C ALA A 73 0.84 -27.27 11.81
N GLU A 74 1.45 -27.61 12.94
CA GLU A 74 1.42 -28.97 13.49
C GLU A 74 -0.04 -29.41 13.72
N GLY A 75 -0.44 -30.50 13.07
CA GLY A 75 -1.79 -31.04 13.19
C GLY A 75 -2.84 -30.43 12.22
N ILE A 76 -2.45 -29.52 11.34
CA ILE A 76 -3.32 -29.11 10.23
C ILE A 76 -3.34 -30.22 9.19
N GLU A 77 -4.52 -30.78 8.93
CA GLU A 77 -4.72 -31.72 7.84
C GLU A 77 -4.97 -30.95 6.53
N GLY A 78 -4.14 -31.23 5.51
CA GLY A 78 -4.21 -30.57 4.20
C GLY A 78 -3.49 -29.22 4.15
N LYS A 79 -4.00 -28.30 3.34
CA LYS A 79 -3.36 -27.00 3.05
C LYS A 79 -3.57 -26.01 4.19
N ALA A 80 -2.49 -25.37 4.62
CA ALA A 80 -2.53 -24.24 5.55
C ALA A 80 -2.71 -22.91 4.78
N TYR A 81 -3.51 -22.00 5.32
CA TYR A 81 -3.75 -20.67 4.76
C TYR A 81 -3.16 -19.62 5.70
N LEU A 82 -2.10 -18.95 5.24
CA LEU A 82 -1.30 -18.03 6.07
C LEU A 82 -1.61 -16.58 5.71
N PHE A 83 -2.06 -15.80 6.69
CA PHE A 83 -2.41 -14.38 6.52
C PHE A 83 -1.51 -13.51 7.38
N PHE A 84 -0.66 -12.71 6.74
CA PHE A 84 0.31 -11.83 7.39
C PHE A 84 -0.01 -10.36 7.07
N ASP A 85 -0.61 -9.67 8.04
CA ASP A 85 -0.95 -8.25 7.89
C ASP A 85 0.20 -7.36 8.38
N GLU A 86 0.61 -6.37 7.56
CA GLU A 86 1.74 -5.46 7.76
C GLU A 86 3.08 -6.23 7.99
N ILE A 87 3.38 -7.22 7.11
CA ILE A 87 4.53 -8.13 7.24
C ILE A 87 5.89 -7.42 7.30
N GLN A 88 6.02 -6.18 6.80
CA GLN A 88 7.26 -5.41 6.83
C GLN A 88 7.74 -5.03 8.23
N GLU A 89 6.94 -5.25 9.26
CA GLU A 89 7.33 -5.10 10.66
C GLU A 89 8.23 -6.25 11.14
N VAL A 90 8.37 -7.33 10.35
CA VAL A 90 9.23 -8.49 10.63
C VAL A 90 10.54 -8.37 9.87
N GLU A 91 11.66 -8.36 10.55
CA GLU A 91 12.99 -8.30 9.93
C GLU A 91 13.29 -9.62 9.18
N GLY A 92 13.65 -9.51 7.88
CA GLY A 92 13.97 -10.65 7.03
C GLY A 92 12.79 -11.57 6.70
N TRP A 93 11.57 -11.04 6.78
CA TRP A 93 10.33 -11.77 6.51
C TRP A 93 10.32 -12.51 5.16
N GLU A 94 11.03 -12.01 4.15
CA GLU A 94 11.14 -12.60 2.82
C GLU A 94 11.73 -14.03 2.87
N LYS A 95 12.75 -14.21 3.74
CA LYS A 95 13.38 -15.51 3.97
C LYS A 95 12.42 -16.47 4.66
N CYS A 96 11.69 -15.97 5.66
CA CYS A 96 10.67 -16.73 6.38
C CYS A 96 9.58 -17.21 5.41
N VAL A 97 8.97 -16.31 4.64
CA VAL A 97 7.90 -16.62 3.69
C VAL A 97 8.36 -17.63 2.64
N ASN A 98 9.57 -17.46 2.09
CA ASN A 98 10.13 -18.43 1.15
C ASN A 98 10.37 -19.82 1.80
N SER A 99 10.82 -19.86 3.05
CA SER A 99 11.03 -21.11 3.80
C SER A 99 9.71 -21.82 4.10
N LEU A 100 8.70 -21.11 4.58
CA LEU A 100 7.36 -21.65 4.84
C LEU A 100 6.74 -22.29 3.60
N ARG A 101 6.88 -21.64 2.44
CA ARG A 101 6.39 -22.17 1.16
C ARG A 101 7.06 -23.48 0.74
N VAL A 102 8.31 -23.71 1.19
CA VAL A 102 9.04 -24.97 0.92
C VAL A 102 8.69 -26.04 1.95
N ALA A 103 8.49 -25.63 3.21
CA ALA A 103 8.29 -26.55 4.34
C ALA A 103 6.84 -27.05 4.47
N LEU A 104 5.85 -26.27 3.99
CA LEU A 104 4.43 -26.54 4.19
C LEU A 104 3.67 -26.56 2.85
N ASP A 105 2.64 -27.38 2.75
CA ASP A 105 1.59 -27.16 1.74
C ASP A 105 0.75 -25.97 2.22
N CYS A 106 1.05 -24.78 1.70
CA CYS A 106 0.41 -23.57 2.18
C CYS A 106 0.06 -22.59 1.05
N ASP A 107 -0.94 -21.77 1.35
CA ASP A 107 -1.35 -20.62 0.56
C ASP A 107 -1.12 -19.35 1.37
N ILE A 108 -0.34 -18.39 0.83
CA ILE A 108 0.18 -17.24 1.59
C ILE A 108 -0.39 -15.93 1.06
N TYR A 109 -0.92 -15.13 1.99
CA TYR A 109 -1.47 -13.79 1.78
C TYR A 109 -0.74 -12.80 2.67
N ILE A 110 -0.16 -11.77 2.08
CA ILE A 110 0.56 -10.74 2.83
C ILE A 110 0.08 -9.34 2.47
N THR A 111 0.11 -8.45 3.44
CA THR A 111 -0.12 -7.03 3.18
C THR A 111 1.07 -6.17 3.57
N GLY A 112 1.12 -4.98 2.99
CA GLY A 112 2.04 -3.93 3.40
C GLY A 112 1.67 -2.56 2.85
N SER A 113 2.01 -1.54 3.63
CA SER A 113 1.67 -0.14 3.33
C SER A 113 2.71 0.57 2.45
N ASN A 114 3.61 -0.16 1.78
CA ASN A 114 4.68 0.43 0.99
C ASN A 114 4.99 -0.38 -0.28
N ALA A 115 5.20 0.31 -1.40
CA ALA A 115 5.56 -0.30 -2.68
C ALA A 115 6.94 -1.01 -2.64
N LYS A 116 7.83 -0.59 -1.72
CA LYS A 116 9.12 -1.27 -1.51
C LYS A 116 8.98 -2.67 -0.94
N LEU A 117 7.80 -3.05 -0.44
CA LEU A 117 7.55 -4.43 -0.03
C LEU A 117 7.93 -5.42 -1.13
N LEU A 118 7.78 -5.03 -2.40
CA LEU A 118 8.08 -5.86 -3.57
C LEU A 118 9.41 -5.53 -4.27
N SER A 119 10.25 -4.68 -3.66
CA SER A 119 11.55 -4.28 -4.19
C SER A 119 12.72 -4.84 -3.36
N GLY A 120 13.89 -4.91 -3.97
CA GLY A 120 15.11 -5.32 -3.26
C GLY A 120 15.20 -6.83 -3.03
N GLU A 121 15.35 -7.24 -1.77
CA GLU A 121 15.56 -8.66 -1.41
C GLU A 121 14.36 -9.55 -1.76
N LEU A 122 13.14 -9.01 -1.74
CA LEU A 122 11.94 -9.76 -2.14
C LEU A 122 12.05 -10.24 -3.58
N ALA A 123 12.45 -9.37 -4.49
CA ALA A 123 12.63 -9.72 -5.90
C ALA A 123 13.65 -10.87 -6.09
N THR A 124 14.58 -10.99 -5.16
CA THR A 124 15.62 -12.03 -5.17
C THR A 124 15.10 -13.35 -4.59
N TYR A 125 14.40 -13.33 -3.45
CA TYR A 125 13.98 -14.56 -2.75
C TYR A 125 12.69 -15.17 -3.30
N ILE A 126 11.73 -14.36 -3.69
CA ILE A 126 10.41 -14.85 -4.17
C ILE A 126 10.04 -14.35 -5.57
N GLY A 127 11.06 -13.91 -6.35
CA GLY A 127 10.87 -13.46 -7.73
C GLY A 127 10.15 -14.49 -8.59
N GLY A 128 9.10 -14.06 -9.29
CA GLY A 128 8.25 -14.93 -10.11
C GLY A 128 7.29 -15.85 -9.34
N ARG A 129 7.22 -15.74 -8.01
CA ARG A 129 6.40 -16.60 -7.14
C ARG A 129 5.33 -15.83 -6.36
N TYR A 130 5.05 -14.60 -6.73
CA TYR A 130 4.01 -13.77 -6.14
C TYR A 130 3.17 -13.08 -7.21
N VAL A 131 2.01 -12.65 -6.82
CA VAL A 131 1.14 -11.75 -7.57
C VAL A 131 0.78 -10.56 -6.69
N GLU A 132 0.89 -9.35 -7.27
CA GLU A 132 0.59 -8.10 -6.56
C GLU A 132 -0.82 -7.60 -6.89
N PHE A 133 -1.51 -7.17 -5.84
CA PHE A 133 -2.77 -6.47 -5.90
C PHE A 133 -2.62 -5.13 -5.17
N VAL A 134 -2.52 -4.03 -5.94
CA VAL A 134 -2.51 -2.69 -5.35
C VAL A 134 -3.95 -2.32 -4.96
N ILE A 135 -4.18 -2.09 -3.66
CA ILE A 135 -5.46 -1.69 -3.10
C ILE A 135 -5.49 -0.16 -3.01
N TYR A 136 -6.21 0.44 -3.94
CA TYR A 136 -6.41 1.89 -3.98
C TYR A 136 -7.55 2.30 -3.04
N PRO A 137 -7.60 3.59 -2.62
CA PRO A 137 -8.82 4.19 -2.13
C PRO A 137 -9.96 3.97 -3.14
N PHE A 138 -11.20 4.08 -2.69
CA PHE A 138 -12.36 3.87 -3.55
C PHE A 138 -12.30 4.73 -4.82
N SER A 139 -12.53 4.10 -5.95
CA SER A 139 -12.86 4.79 -7.21
C SER A 139 -14.19 5.53 -7.06
N PHE A 140 -14.48 6.47 -7.98
CA PHE A 140 -15.77 7.16 -7.94
C PHE A 140 -16.95 6.19 -8.04
N ALA A 141 -16.85 5.10 -8.79
CA ALA A 141 -17.91 4.09 -8.89
C ALA A 141 -18.15 3.38 -7.55
N GLU A 142 -17.09 2.94 -6.87
CA GLU A 142 -17.18 2.31 -5.53
C GLU A 142 -17.66 3.30 -4.46
N PHE A 143 -17.20 4.54 -4.53
CA PHE A 143 -17.69 5.63 -3.67
C PHE A 143 -19.19 5.86 -3.88
N LEU A 144 -19.64 5.94 -5.13
CA LEU A 144 -21.03 6.22 -5.49
C LEU A 144 -21.97 5.14 -4.94
N GLU A 145 -21.59 3.86 -5.10
CA GLU A 145 -22.35 2.73 -4.58
C GLU A 145 -22.53 2.83 -3.05
N LEU A 146 -21.44 3.12 -2.33
CA LEU A 146 -21.49 3.26 -0.87
C LEU A 146 -22.19 4.55 -0.45
N TYR A 147 -21.90 5.68 -1.10
CA TYR A 147 -22.45 6.99 -0.72
C TYR A 147 -23.97 7.06 -0.89
N HIS A 148 -24.54 6.39 -1.90
CA HIS A 148 -25.99 6.31 -2.08
C HIS A 148 -26.70 5.60 -0.92
N THR A 149 -26.02 4.78 -0.14
CA THR A 149 -26.62 4.21 1.10
C THR A 149 -26.77 5.27 2.22
N ILE A 150 -25.96 6.35 2.14
CA ILE A 150 -25.94 7.44 3.12
C ILE A 150 -26.82 8.62 2.68
N ALA A 151 -26.76 8.96 1.38
CA ALA A 151 -27.49 10.07 0.77
C ALA A 151 -28.17 9.64 -0.55
N PRO A 152 -29.26 8.87 -0.47
CA PRO A 152 -29.90 8.28 -1.66
C PRO A 152 -30.59 9.29 -2.58
N SER A 153 -30.84 10.51 -2.11
CA SER A 153 -31.48 11.59 -2.90
C SER A 153 -30.50 12.43 -3.71
N ASP A 154 -29.17 12.29 -3.48
CA ASP A 154 -28.16 13.10 -4.15
C ASP A 154 -28.02 12.66 -5.61
N SER A 155 -27.98 13.63 -6.52
CA SER A 155 -27.67 13.39 -7.92
C SER A 155 -26.21 12.93 -8.10
N ILE A 156 -25.93 12.22 -9.20
CA ILE A 156 -24.55 11.78 -9.55
C ILE A 156 -23.59 12.98 -9.57
N GLN A 157 -24.04 14.15 -10.02
CA GLN A 157 -23.20 15.34 -10.06
C GLN A 157 -22.85 15.84 -8.64
N GLN A 158 -23.80 15.84 -7.72
CA GLN A 158 -23.55 16.18 -6.31
C GLN A 158 -22.61 15.17 -5.65
N CYS A 159 -22.83 13.87 -5.90
CA CYS A 159 -21.92 12.81 -5.45
C CYS A 159 -20.51 13.00 -5.99
N PHE A 160 -20.36 13.37 -7.27
CA PHE A 160 -19.04 13.61 -7.87
C PHE A 160 -18.34 14.81 -7.26
N GLN A 161 -19.06 15.91 -7.02
CA GLN A 161 -18.49 17.06 -6.30
C GLN A 161 -18.04 16.68 -4.89
N LYS A 162 -18.84 15.88 -4.17
CA LYS A 162 -18.46 15.37 -2.84
C LYS A 162 -17.20 14.50 -2.91
N TYR A 163 -17.12 13.62 -3.91
CA TYR A 163 -15.93 12.78 -4.13
C TYR A 163 -14.67 13.59 -4.44
N LEU A 164 -14.78 14.66 -5.23
CA LEU A 164 -13.64 15.54 -5.52
C LEU A 164 -13.11 16.26 -4.28
N LEU A 165 -13.97 16.56 -3.30
CA LEU A 165 -13.59 17.22 -2.05
C LEU A 165 -13.07 16.24 -1.00
N ALA A 166 -13.75 15.10 -0.83
CA ALA A 166 -13.47 14.16 0.24
C ALA A 166 -12.49 13.05 -0.17
N GLY A 167 -12.42 12.72 -1.47
CA GLY A 167 -11.65 11.57 -1.96
C GLY A 167 -12.31 10.23 -1.65
N GLY A 168 -11.55 9.15 -1.89
CA GLY A 168 -12.03 7.77 -1.81
C GLY A 168 -11.56 6.99 -0.58
N MET A 169 -11.09 7.64 0.50
CA MET A 169 -10.65 6.88 1.69
C MET A 169 -11.83 6.16 2.36
N PRO A 170 -11.77 4.81 2.54
CA PRO A 170 -12.92 4.01 2.98
C PRO A 170 -13.55 4.46 4.30
N TYR A 171 -12.73 4.87 5.27
CA TYR A 171 -13.22 5.26 6.60
C TYR A 171 -14.12 6.49 6.60
N LEU A 172 -14.08 7.33 5.55
CA LEU A 172 -14.95 8.50 5.41
C LEU A 172 -16.44 8.15 5.40
N ALA A 173 -16.80 6.95 4.95
CA ALA A 173 -18.16 6.45 5.03
C ALA A 173 -18.67 6.35 6.48
N ASN A 174 -17.82 5.93 7.42
CA ASN A 174 -18.16 5.88 8.85
C ASN A 174 -18.37 7.27 9.45
N LEU A 175 -17.74 8.29 8.86
CA LEU A 175 -17.94 9.70 9.21
C LEU A 175 -19.09 10.35 8.41
N ARG A 176 -19.83 9.54 7.63
CA ARG A 176 -20.93 9.98 6.75
C ARG A 176 -20.52 11.11 5.80
N TYR A 177 -19.23 11.22 5.52
CA TYR A 177 -18.62 12.29 4.71
C TYR A 177 -18.93 13.70 5.24
N GLU A 178 -19.17 13.86 6.55
CA GLU A 178 -19.30 15.17 7.17
C GLU A 178 -17.98 15.95 7.01
N GLU A 179 -18.06 17.25 6.70
CA GLU A 179 -16.91 18.02 6.22
C GLU A 179 -15.79 18.12 7.27
N GLU A 180 -16.14 18.58 8.48
CA GLU A 180 -15.15 18.84 9.53
C GLU A 180 -14.50 17.54 10.05
N PRO A 181 -15.25 16.48 10.42
CA PRO A 181 -14.65 15.19 10.80
C PRO A 181 -13.83 14.55 9.69
N SER A 182 -14.27 14.65 8.43
CA SER A 182 -13.56 14.10 7.28
C SER A 182 -12.23 14.82 7.07
N ARG A 183 -12.22 16.15 7.15
CA ARG A 183 -11.01 16.95 7.02
C ARG A 183 -10.00 16.66 8.12
N GLN A 184 -10.46 16.59 9.37
CA GLN A 184 -9.60 16.22 10.50
C GLN A 184 -8.97 14.84 10.29
N TYR A 185 -9.78 13.83 9.96
CA TYR A 185 -9.30 12.48 9.70
C TYR A 185 -8.26 12.42 8.56
N LEU A 186 -8.53 13.11 7.45
CA LEU A 186 -7.59 13.12 6.31
C LEU A 186 -6.28 13.84 6.66
N THR A 187 -6.33 14.91 7.45
CA THR A 187 -5.13 15.59 7.94
C THR A 187 -4.30 14.68 8.83
N ASP A 188 -4.91 13.98 9.77
CA ASP A 188 -4.22 13.06 10.67
C ASP A 188 -3.64 11.86 9.91
N LEU A 189 -4.38 11.34 8.92
CA LEU A 189 -3.90 10.27 8.06
C LEU A 189 -2.69 10.72 7.23
N PHE A 190 -2.75 11.91 6.61
CA PHE A 190 -1.64 12.49 5.85
C PHE A 190 -0.39 12.63 6.72
N ASN A 191 -0.53 13.21 7.92
CA ASN A 191 0.56 13.35 8.87
C ASN A 191 1.15 11.97 9.27
N SER A 192 0.30 10.97 9.46
CA SER A 192 0.75 9.60 9.79
C SER A 192 1.54 8.97 8.64
N VAL A 193 1.07 9.10 7.38
CA VAL A 193 1.79 8.63 6.20
C VAL A 193 3.12 9.35 6.05
N GLN A 194 3.14 10.68 6.19
CA GLN A 194 4.35 11.49 6.09
C GLN A 194 5.38 11.07 7.14
N LEU A 195 4.99 10.99 8.41
CA LEU A 195 5.92 10.70 9.50
C LEU A 195 6.38 9.24 9.54
N LYS A 196 5.45 8.28 9.43
CA LYS A 196 5.77 6.85 9.57
C LYS A 196 6.31 6.24 8.29
N ASP A 197 5.60 6.44 7.18
CA ASP A 197 5.87 5.70 5.95
C ASP A 197 6.91 6.40 5.06
N ILE A 198 7.12 7.71 5.22
CA ILE A 198 8.12 8.47 4.45
C ILE A 198 9.32 8.83 5.33
N VAL A 199 9.15 9.65 6.38
CA VAL A 199 10.26 10.20 7.17
C VAL A 199 11.00 9.13 7.94
N LYS A 200 10.32 8.38 8.82
CA LYS A 200 10.93 7.37 9.70
C LYS A 200 11.58 6.25 8.87
N ARG A 201 10.86 5.72 7.88
CA ARG A 201 11.32 4.60 7.04
C ARG A 201 12.56 4.93 6.22
N ASN A 202 12.64 6.13 5.66
CA ASN A 202 13.77 6.55 4.84
C ASN A 202 14.81 7.39 5.62
N LYS A 203 14.65 7.53 6.93
CA LYS A 203 15.56 8.29 7.83
C LYS A 203 15.81 9.71 7.33
N ILE A 204 14.74 10.38 6.85
CA ILE A 204 14.82 11.74 6.31
C ILE A 204 15.14 12.70 7.46
N ARG A 205 16.18 13.52 7.28
CA ARG A 205 16.59 14.54 8.26
C ARG A 205 15.99 15.92 7.95
N ASP A 206 15.85 16.23 6.67
CA ASP A 206 15.37 17.54 6.19
C ASP A 206 13.87 17.45 5.89
N ILE A 207 13.06 17.54 6.95
CA ILE A 207 11.59 17.42 6.88
C ILE A 207 11.01 18.66 6.16
N ASP A 208 11.54 19.87 6.40
CA ASP A 208 11.08 21.08 5.73
C ASP A 208 11.23 20.98 4.20
N LEU A 209 12.35 20.45 3.72
CA LEU A 209 12.53 20.20 2.29
C LEU A 209 11.49 19.21 1.75
N LEU A 210 11.20 18.13 2.50
CA LEU A 210 10.17 17.15 2.10
C LEU A 210 8.79 17.81 1.99
N GLU A 211 8.40 18.61 2.98
CA GLU A 211 7.10 19.30 3.01
C GLU A 211 6.96 20.27 1.83
N ARG A 212 8.00 21.02 1.53
CA ARG A 212 8.02 21.94 0.37
C ARG A 212 7.93 21.19 -0.96
N ILE A 213 8.59 20.03 -1.09
CA ILE A 213 8.49 19.18 -2.28
C ILE A 213 7.06 18.61 -2.41
N ILE A 214 6.47 18.15 -1.31
CA ILE A 214 5.09 17.65 -1.30
C ILE A 214 4.12 18.77 -1.70
N ALA A 215 4.21 19.94 -1.08
CA ALA A 215 3.37 21.11 -1.39
C ALA A 215 3.49 21.51 -2.86
N TYR A 216 4.72 21.60 -3.39
CA TYR A 216 4.97 21.88 -4.81
C TYR A 216 4.32 20.84 -5.72
N ARG A 217 4.46 19.54 -5.40
CA ARG A 217 3.89 18.46 -6.20
C ARG A 217 2.38 18.45 -6.17
N THR A 218 1.79 18.67 -5.00
CA THR A 218 0.33 18.75 -4.84
C THR A 218 -0.27 19.91 -5.61
N ALA A 219 0.40 21.08 -5.60
CA ALA A 219 -0.03 22.26 -6.39
C ALA A 219 0.12 22.05 -7.92
N ASN A 220 0.93 21.07 -8.36
CA ASN A 220 1.24 20.79 -9.75
C ASN A 220 0.89 19.35 -10.17
N VAL A 221 -0.21 18.80 -9.65
CA VAL A 221 -0.69 17.45 -9.99
C VAL A 221 -0.92 17.32 -11.50
N GLY A 222 -0.48 16.22 -12.10
CA GLY A 222 -0.66 15.93 -13.53
C GLY A 222 0.23 16.73 -14.47
N THR A 223 1.03 17.67 -13.97
CA THR A 223 2.01 18.39 -14.79
C THR A 223 3.32 17.62 -14.90
N VAL A 224 4.09 17.94 -15.97
CA VAL A 224 5.42 17.38 -16.16
C VAL A 224 6.37 17.89 -15.09
N PHE A 225 7.06 16.98 -14.40
CA PHE A 225 7.98 17.30 -13.31
C PHE A 225 9.43 17.33 -13.76
N SER A 226 10.17 18.35 -13.32
CA SER A 226 11.62 18.46 -13.50
C SER A 226 12.31 18.75 -12.18
N ALA A 227 13.02 17.77 -11.65
CA ALA A 227 13.81 17.94 -10.42
C ALA A 227 14.91 18.99 -10.58
N SER A 228 15.51 19.09 -11.78
CA SER A 228 16.54 20.10 -12.09
C SER A 228 15.98 21.52 -12.06
N SER A 229 14.73 21.71 -12.53
CA SER A 229 14.06 23.02 -12.47
C SER A 229 13.75 23.40 -11.04
N LEU A 230 13.27 22.45 -10.23
CA LEU A 230 12.99 22.68 -8.80
C LEU A 230 14.27 22.94 -8.00
N ALA A 231 15.38 22.25 -8.31
CA ALA A 231 16.68 22.51 -7.69
C ALA A 231 17.19 23.93 -8.00
N LYS A 232 17.00 24.41 -9.23
CA LYS A 232 17.32 25.81 -9.61
C LYS A 232 16.45 26.81 -8.83
N PHE A 233 15.18 26.50 -8.66
CA PHE A 233 14.29 27.35 -7.85
C PHE A 233 14.78 27.45 -6.39
N PHE A 234 15.10 26.34 -5.72
CA PHE A 234 15.66 26.34 -4.37
C PHE A 234 16.99 27.10 -4.29
N LYS A 235 17.86 26.98 -5.32
CA LYS A 235 19.12 27.72 -5.36
C LYS A 235 18.90 29.24 -5.39
N ASN A 236 17.88 29.72 -6.10
CA ASN A 236 17.52 31.14 -6.11
C ASN A 236 17.02 31.61 -4.74
N GLU A 237 16.44 30.73 -3.93
CA GLU A 237 16.07 30.96 -2.54
C GLU A 237 17.23 30.72 -1.55
N GLN A 238 18.48 30.74 -2.02
CA GLN A 238 19.72 30.51 -1.23
C GLN A 238 19.79 29.12 -0.56
N ARG A 239 19.03 28.16 -1.04
CA ARG A 239 19.06 26.77 -0.57
C ARG A 239 19.57 25.83 -1.65
N THR A 240 20.79 25.34 -1.49
CA THR A 240 21.39 24.41 -2.45
C THR A 240 20.90 22.98 -2.19
N VAL A 241 20.16 22.44 -3.15
CA VAL A 241 19.62 21.06 -3.09
C VAL A 241 19.97 20.35 -4.39
N ALA A 242 20.54 19.15 -4.30
CA ALA A 242 20.81 18.32 -5.48
C ALA A 242 19.50 17.80 -6.10
N ALA A 243 19.41 17.79 -7.42
CA ALA A 243 18.25 17.24 -8.13
C ALA A 243 18.00 15.77 -7.78
N GLU A 244 19.04 15.00 -7.50
CA GLU A 244 18.94 13.61 -7.03
C GLU A 244 18.24 13.49 -5.68
N THR A 245 18.51 14.40 -4.74
CA THR A 245 17.82 14.44 -3.43
C THR A 245 16.33 14.68 -3.61
N ILE A 246 15.95 15.60 -4.51
CA ILE A 246 14.55 15.87 -4.84
C ILE A 246 13.88 14.63 -5.44
N LEU A 247 14.53 13.96 -6.40
CA LEU A 247 14.03 12.72 -7.00
C LEU A 247 13.86 11.62 -5.96
N ASN A 248 14.81 11.47 -5.03
CA ASN A 248 14.70 10.50 -3.95
C ASN A 248 13.50 10.78 -3.04
N TYR A 249 13.26 12.04 -2.69
CA TYR A 249 12.11 12.41 -1.85
C TYR A 249 10.77 12.16 -2.56
N VAL A 250 10.68 12.51 -3.86
CA VAL A 250 9.49 12.18 -4.67
C VAL A 250 9.28 10.67 -4.75
N ARG A 251 10.36 9.89 -4.95
CA ARG A 251 10.29 8.42 -4.95
C ARG A 251 9.79 7.87 -3.61
N TYR A 252 10.26 8.39 -2.47
CA TYR A 252 9.78 7.98 -1.15
C TYR A 252 8.28 8.26 -0.95
N CYS A 253 7.79 9.36 -1.52
CA CYS A 253 6.35 9.64 -1.53
C CYS A 253 5.57 8.65 -2.42
N CYS A 254 6.13 8.25 -3.57
CA CYS A 254 5.53 7.21 -4.41
C CYS A 254 5.56 5.84 -3.74
N ASP A 255 6.66 5.49 -3.07
CA ASP A 255 6.79 4.24 -2.32
C ASP A 255 5.73 4.14 -1.19
N ALA A 256 5.34 5.29 -0.61
CA ALA A 256 4.27 5.39 0.40
C ALA A 256 2.85 5.54 -0.21
N TYR A 257 2.72 5.45 -1.53
CA TYR A 257 1.46 5.68 -2.26
C TYR A 257 0.82 7.05 -2.05
N LEU A 258 1.61 8.06 -1.64
CA LEU A 258 1.16 9.45 -1.56
C LEU A 258 1.05 10.06 -2.97
N PHE A 259 1.96 9.69 -3.87
CA PHE A 259 1.92 10.04 -5.28
C PHE A 259 1.97 8.79 -6.17
N TYR A 260 1.35 8.89 -7.34
CA TYR A 260 1.38 7.87 -8.37
C TYR A 260 2.15 8.39 -9.57
N GLN A 261 3.27 7.74 -9.89
CA GLN A 261 4.10 8.03 -11.04
C GLN A 261 3.47 7.45 -12.30
N VAL A 262 3.25 8.28 -13.30
CA VAL A 262 2.81 7.85 -14.64
C VAL A 262 3.96 8.03 -15.62
N LYS A 263 4.48 6.90 -16.08
CA LYS A 263 5.55 6.88 -17.09
C LYS A 263 5.00 7.31 -18.44
N ARG A 264 5.79 8.09 -19.17
CA ARG A 264 5.47 8.43 -20.55
C ARG A 264 5.58 7.18 -21.42
N GLN A 265 4.57 6.94 -22.24
CA GLN A 265 4.66 5.99 -23.34
C GLN A 265 5.12 6.74 -24.59
N ASP A 266 6.24 6.32 -25.16
CA ASP A 266 6.76 6.84 -26.42
C ASP A 266 6.78 5.72 -27.45
N LEU A 267 5.98 5.86 -28.51
CA LEU A 267 5.87 4.87 -29.58
C LEU A 267 7.16 4.79 -30.45
N GLN A 268 8.00 5.83 -30.42
CA GLN A 268 9.26 5.87 -31.17
C GLN A 268 10.50 5.48 -30.35
N GLY A 269 10.35 5.22 -29.04
CA GLY A 269 11.36 4.62 -28.16
C GLY A 269 12.52 5.49 -27.73
N LYS A 270 12.87 6.56 -28.45
CA LYS A 270 14.07 7.36 -28.17
C LYS A 270 13.91 8.42 -27.07
N GLN A 271 12.69 8.86 -26.81
CA GLN A 271 12.40 9.92 -25.85
C GLN A 271 12.00 9.41 -24.46
N ILE A 272 11.83 8.12 -24.25
CA ILE A 272 11.48 7.52 -22.97
C ILE A 272 12.50 7.89 -21.89
N LEU A 273 13.79 7.88 -22.22
CA LEU A 273 14.88 8.20 -21.28
C LEU A 273 15.09 9.72 -21.08
N ALA A 274 14.59 10.54 -21.99
CA ALA A 274 14.79 12.00 -21.97
C ALA A 274 13.57 12.76 -21.42
N SER A 275 12.44 12.10 -21.18
CA SER A 275 11.19 12.76 -20.78
C SER A 275 10.99 12.78 -19.28
N ASN A 276 10.61 13.94 -18.79
CA ASN A 276 10.13 14.08 -17.43
C ASN A 276 8.76 13.40 -17.25
N GLU A 277 8.55 12.80 -16.10
CA GLU A 277 7.37 12.01 -15.76
C GLU A 277 6.26 12.88 -15.16
N LYS A 278 5.03 12.36 -15.17
CA LYS A 278 3.90 12.96 -14.47
C LYS A 278 3.61 12.21 -13.17
N TYR A 279 3.10 12.96 -12.20
CA TYR A 279 2.73 12.41 -10.89
C TYR A 279 1.31 12.89 -10.53
N TYR A 280 0.55 12.00 -9.95
CA TYR A 280 -0.82 12.22 -9.49
C TYR A 280 -0.96 11.86 -8.04
#